data_2080269a6c468f2254f29d8758868ba6
#
_entry.id   2080269a6c468f2254f29d8758868ba6
#
_cell.length_a   1.000
_cell.length_b   1.000
_cell.length_c   1.000
_cell.angle_alpha   90.00
_cell.angle_beta   90.00
_cell.angle_gamma   90.00
#
_symmetry.space_group_name_H-M   'P 1'
#
loop_
_entity.id
_entity.type
_entity.pdbx_description
1 polymer ?
#
loop_
_entity_poly.entity_id
_entity_poly.type
_entity_poly.pdbx_seq_one_letter_code
_entity_poly.pdbx_strand_id
1 'polypeptide(L)'
;IRDGMGQVSGEKSKNSLDLVITNAILMDPMLGIIKTDIGIKDGLILGIGKAGNPNVMDGVSENMVVSSNTEVISGEHTICTAGTIDTHIHFISPQQIVEAICSGTTTMIGGGTGPSEGTKATTCTPGPWNIHRMLESLDEFPVNFGLLGKGNDSLEPSLVEQINEGACGLKLHEDWGSTPATIDAALKVADKTDIQVAIHTDTLNECGYVDDTIKAISGRTIHTYHTEGAGGGHALDILKIAGELNILPSSTNPTRPFTVNTLEEHLDMMMVCHHLNPSISEDVAFAESRIRAETISAEDVLHDIGAISMYSSGSQAMGRVGEVTTRAWQTADKMKKMSGRLKQEKGDNDNLRVKRYLAKLTINPAITHGISDYVGSLQKGKIADIVIWTPQFFGIKPKLIIKGGFIAYSQMGDPNASIPTPEPVY
;
A
#
# COMPACT_ATOMS: atom_id res chain seq x y z
N ILE A 1 0.24 -32.72 -11.96
CA ILE A 1 -0.02 -32.52 -13.41
C ILE A 1 0.88 -33.50 -14.18
N ARG A 2 0.30 -34.29 -15.04
CA ARG A 2 1.01 -35.36 -15.79
C ARG A 2 0.85 -35.14 -17.28
N ASP A 3 1.89 -35.51 -18.03
CA ASP A 3 1.89 -35.46 -19.49
C ASP A 3 0.73 -36.24 -20.09
N GLY A 4 0.07 -35.67 -21.10
CA GLY A 4 -1.12 -36.24 -21.73
C GLY A 4 -2.39 -36.25 -20.86
N MET A 5 -2.32 -35.79 -19.61
CA MET A 5 -3.46 -35.68 -18.68
C MET A 5 -3.75 -34.20 -18.35
N GLY A 6 -3.22 -33.66 -17.28
CA GLY A 6 -3.38 -32.25 -16.90
C GLY A 6 -2.44 -31.31 -17.65
N GLN A 7 -1.45 -31.84 -18.37
CA GLN A 7 -0.47 -31.14 -19.17
C GLN A 7 -0.60 -31.57 -20.64
N VAL A 8 -0.59 -30.58 -21.55
CA VAL A 8 -0.61 -30.85 -23.01
C VAL A 8 0.77 -31.29 -23.46
N SER A 9 0.82 -32.41 -24.21
CA SER A 9 2.05 -32.92 -24.78
C SER A 9 2.48 -32.11 -26.01
N GLY A 10 3.76 -31.77 -26.08
CA GLY A 10 4.37 -31.09 -27.23
C GLY A 10 3.98 -29.62 -27.44
N GLU A 11 3.24 -29.01 -26.49
CA GLU A 11 2.82 -27.61 -26.63
C GLU A 11 4.02 -26.66 -26.36
N LYS A 12 4.11 -25.62 -27.16
CA LYS A 12 5.17 -24.62 -27.08
C LYS A 12 4.85 -23.57 -26.03
N SER A 13 5.89 -22.99 -25.41
CA SER A 13 5.74 -21.96 -24.38
C SER A 13 4.85 -20.80 -24.80
N LYS A 14 4.89 -20.35 -26.05
CA LYS A 14 4.06 -19.24 -26.55
C LYS A 14 2.54 -19.47 -26.44
N ASN A 15 2.10 -20.73 -26.37
CA ASN A 15 0.70 -21.10 -26.32
C ASN A 15 0.29 -21.66 -24.95
N SER A 16 1.18 -21.65 -23.97
CA SER A 16 0.92 -22.13 -22.62
C SER A 16 1.33 -21.13 -21.56
N LEU A 17 0.80 -21.29 -20.36
CA LEU A 17 1.18 -20.49 -19.18
C LEU A 17 2.65 -20.70 -18.82
N ASP A 18 3.26 -19.65 -18.26
CA ASP A 18 4.59 -19.76 -17.63
C ASP A 18 4.46 -20.28 -16.19
N LEU A 19 3.42 -19.81 -15.49
CA LEU A 19 3.11 -20.19 -14.13
C LEU A 19 1.59 -20.35 -13.95
N VAL A 20 1.17 -21.33 -13.16
CA VAL A 20 -0.22 -21.46 -12.71
C VAL A 20 -0.29 -21.74 -11.20
N ILE A 21 -1.16 -21.03 -10.50
CA ILE A 21 -1.56 -21.35 -9.13
C ILE A 21 -2.90 -22.06 -9.20
N THR A 22 -2.96 -23.33 -8.76
CA THR A 22 -4.14 -24.16 -8.91
C THR A 22 -4.99 -24.22 -7.65
N ASN A 23 -6.32 -24.26 -7.81
CA ASN A 23 -7.28 -24.49 -6.72
C ASN A 23 -7.20 -23.53 -5.51
N ALA A 24 -6.77 -22.29 -5.72
CA ALA A 24 -6.69 -21.28 -4.67
C ALA A 24 -8.04 -20.64 -4.38
N ILE A 25 -8.20 -20.08 -3.18
CA ILE A 25 -9.23 -19.10 -2.88
C ILE A 25 -8.67 -17.74 -3.22
N LEU A 26 -9.13 -17.18 -4.33
CA LEU A 26 -8.80 -15.81 -4.71
C LEU A 26 -9.69 -14.86 -3.91
N MET A 27 -9.09 -13.92 -3.19
CA MET A 27 -9.76 -12.79 -2.54
C MET A 27 -9.33 -11.49 -3.19
N ASP A 28 -10.26 -10.80 -3.83
CA ASP A 28 -9.97 -9.57 -4.56
C ASP A 28 -11.16 -8.60 -4.47
N PRO A 29 -10.92 -7.29 -4.23
CA PRO A 29 -12.00 -6.32 -4.14
C PRO A 29 -12.83 -6.19 -5.43
N MET A 30 -12.20 -6.38 -6.59
CA MET A 30 -12.81 -6.22 -7.92
C MET A 30 -13.45 -7.51 -8.41
N LEU A 31 -12.78 -8.66 -8.24
CA LEU A 31 -13.24 -9.96 -8.72
C LEU A 31 -14.12 -10.71 -7.70
N GLY A 32 -14.04 -10.34 -6.43
CA GLY A 32 -14.76 -11.00 -5.35
C GLY A 32 -13.93 -12.08 -4.66
N ILE A 33 -14.63 -13.04 -4.04
CA ILE A 33 -14.03 -14.18 -3.34
C ILE A 33 -14.47 -15.44 -4.08
N ILE A 34 -13.54 -16.07 -4.78
CA ILE A 34 -13.83 -17.20 -5.68
C ILE A 34 -12.76 -18.30 -5.54
N LYS A 35 -13.16 -19.53 -5.75
CA LYS A 35 -12.21 -20.65 -5.89
C LYS A 35 -11.87 -20.82 -7.37
N THR A 36 -10.57 -20.78 -7.72
CA THR A 36 -10.14 -20.73 -9.12
C THR A 36 -8.67 -21.11 -9.26
N ASP A 37 -8.22 -21.28 -10.50
CA ASP A 37 -6.82 -21.24 -10.87
C ASP A 37 -6.46 -19.82 -11.35
N ILE A 38 -5.20 -19.42 -11.16
CA ILE A 38 -4.64 -18.15 -11.61
C ILE A 38 -3.52 -18.46 -12.59
N GLY A 39 -3.69 -18.07 -13.85
CA GLY A 39 -2.72 -18.28 -14.91
C GLY A 39 -1.89 -17.04 -15.18
N ILE A 40 -0.58 -17.22 -15.30
CA ILE A 40 0.40 -16.16 -15.48
C ILE A 40 1.20 -16.42 -16.74
N LYS A 41 1.42 -15.37 -17.51
CA LYS A 41 2.22 -15.36 -18.74
C LYS A 41 2.98 -14.05 -18.88
N ASP A 42 4.28 -14.13 -19.19
CA ASP A 42 5.14 -12.95 -19.39
C ASP A 42 5.05 -11.92 -18.23
N GLY A 43 4.95 -12.43 -17.00
CA GLY A 43 4.86 -11.62 -15.78
C GLY A 43 3.50 -11.00 -15.51
N LEU A 44 2.50 -11.24 -16.36
CA LEU A 44 1.14 -10.69 -16.25
C LEU A 44 0.12 -11.78 -15.93
N ILE A 45 -0.97 -11.41 -15.27
CA ILE A 45 -2.12 -12.28 -15.07
C ILE A 45 -2.83 -12.46 -16.43
N LEU A 46 -2.71 -13.65 -17.01
CA LEU A 46 -3.31 -13.96 -18.28
C LEU A 46 -4.79 -14.37 -18.15
N GLY A 47 -5.13 -15.09 -17.07
CA GLY A 47 -6.49 -15.55 -16.87
C GLY A 47 -6.78 -16.01 -15.45
N ILE A 48 -8.07 -15.97 -15.13
CA ILE A 48 -8.66 -16.49 -13.90
C ILE A 48 -9.73 -17.49 -14.31
N GLY A 49 -9.56 -18.75 -13.97
CA GLY A 49 -10.46 -19.82 -14.40
C GLY A 49 -9.84 -21.19 -14.25
N LYS A 50 -10.36 -22.20 -14.93
CA LYS A 50 -9.82 -23.55 -14.92
C LYS A 50 -8.62 -23.65 -15.86
N ALA A 51 -7.47 -24.02 -15.35
CA ALA A 51 -6.26 -24.30 -16.12
C ALA A 51 -6.09 -25.82 -16.36
N GLY A 52 -5.40 -26.18 -17.44
CA GLY A 52 -5.09 -27.57 -17.72
C GLY A 52 -4.87 -27.92 -19.17
N ASN A 53 -5.22 -29.14 -19.51
CA ASN A 53 -5.11 -29.71 -20.87
C ASN A 53 -6.49 -29.75 -21.55
N PRO A 54 -6.79 -28.85 -22.49
CA PRO A 54 -8.09 -28.82 -23.14
C PRO A 54 -8.38 -30.05 -24.03
N ASN A 55 -7.39 -30.87 -24.35
CA ASN A 55 -7.57 -32.06 -25.17
C ASN A 55 -8.27 -33.20 -24.40
N VAL A 56 -8.18 -33.20 -23.05
CA VAL A 56 -8.72 -34.28 -22.20
C VAL A 56 -9.48 -33.77 -20.98
N MET A 57 -9.51 -32.46 -20.76
CA MET A 57 -10.17 -31.82 -19.62
C MET A 57 -11.25 -30.85 -20.12
N ASP A 58 -12.50 -31.13 -19.79
CA ASP A 58 -13.61 -30.24 -20.12
C ASP A 58 -13.50 -28.92 -19.32
N GLY A 59 -13.90 -27.81 -19.96
CA GLY A 59 -14.06 -26.52 -19.32
C GLY A 59 -12.74 -25.80 -18.97
N VAL A 60 -11.63 -26.18 -19.59
CA VAL A 60 -10.39 -25.38 -19.51
C VAL A 60 -10.67 -24.03 -20.13
N SER A 61 -10.35 -22.96 -19.39
CA SER A 61 -10.59 -21.59 -19.81
C SER A 61 -9.64 -21.20 -20.95
N GLU A 62 -10.10 -20.29 -21.78
CA GLU A 62 -9.29 -19.78 -22.90
C GLU A 62 -7.93 -19.29 -22.41
N ASN A 63 -6.88 -19.67 -23.12
CA ASN A 63 -5.48 -19.32 -22.80
C ASN A 63 -4.94 -19.84 -21.44
N MET A 64 -5.67 -20.73 -20.75
CA MET A 64 -5.24 -21.34 -19.49
C MET A 64 -4.61 -22.73 -19.70
N VAL A 65 -3.86 -22.88 -20.77
CA VAL A 65 -3.22 -24.16 -21.16
C VAL A 65 -1.96 -24.41 -20.33
N VAL A 66 -1.87 -25.59 -19.76
CA VAL A 66 -0.69 -26.07 -19.01
C VAL A 66 0.12 -27.02 -19.89
N SER A 67 1.43 -26.79 -19.98
CA SER A 67 2.36 -27.61 -20.73
C SER A 67 3.60 -27.96 -19.92
N SER A 68 4.59 -28.65 -20.53
CA SER A 68 5.90 -28.89 -19.90
C SER A 68 6.70 -27.61 -19.61
N ASN A 69 6.27 -26.47 -20.17
CA ASN A 69 6.90 -25.17 -19.93
C ASN A 69 6.23 -24.38 -18.78
N THR A 70 5.21 -24.94 -18.13
CA THR A 70 4.43 -24.29 -17.09
C THR A 70 4.89 -24.71 -15.70
N GLU A 71 5.35 -23.75 -14.89
CA GLU A 71 5.53 -23.98 -13.45
C GLU A 71 4.16 -24.08 -12.76
N VAL A 72 4.05 -24.98 -11.77
CA VAL A 72 2.77 -25.24 -11.10
C VAL A 72 2.90 -25.11 -9.59
N ILE A 73 2.19 -24.17 -9.03
CA ILE A 73 2.07 -23.96 -7.59
C ILE A 73 0.71 -24.47 -7.13
N SER A 74 0.70 -25.37 -6.14
CA SER A 74 -0.54 -25.80 -5.48
C SER A 74 -1.09 -24.67 -4.60
N GLY A 75 -2.25 -24.16 -4.97
CA GLY A 75 -3.02 -23.20 -4.19
C GLY A 75 -4.07 -23.82 -3.27
N GLU A 76 -4.10 -25.16 -3.16
CA GLU A 76 -5.03 -25.85 -2.28
C GLU A 76 -4.82 -25.44 -0.83
N HIS A 77 -5.94 -25.15 -0.15
CA HIS A 77 -5.95 -24.67 1.24
C HIS A 77 -5.22 -23.31 1.43
N THR A 78 -5.07 -22.53 0.38
CA THR A 78 -4.48 -21.19 0.46
C THR A 78 -5.44 -20.11 0.00
N ILE A 79 -5.12 -18.88 0.40
CA ILE A 79 -5.77 -17.65 -0.03
C ILE A 79 -4.76 -16.87 -0.88
N CYS A 80 -5.20 -16.38 -2.03
CA CYS A 80 -4.41 -15.49 -2.90
C CYS A 80 -5.01 -14.09 -2.90
N THR A 81 -4.18 -13.09 -2.66
CA THR A 81 -4.54 -11.67 -2.77
C THR A 81 -3.56 -10.94 -3.68
N ALA A 82 -3.94 -9.77 -4.19
CA ALA A 82 -2.95 -8.87 -4.76
C ALA A 82 -1.96 -8.42 -3.68
N GLY A 83 -0.75 -8.06 -4.09
CA GLY A 83 0.25 -7.49 -3.20
C GLY A 83 -0.20 -6.15 -2.62
N THR A 84 0.17 -5.89 -1.37
CA THR A 84 -0.11 -4.63 -0.68
C THR A 84 0.67 -3.49 -1.33
N ILE A 85 0.05 -2.33 -1.40
CA ILE A 85 0.63 -1.07 -1.87
C ILE A 85 0.70 -0.11 -0.68
N ASP A 86 1.90 0.27 -0.29
CA ASP A 86 2.12 1.27 0.75
C ASP A 86 2.52 2.60 0.11
N THR A 87 1.72 3.62 0.35
CA THR A 87 1.84 4.94 -0.29
C THR A 87 2.46 6.01 0.60
N HIS A 88 3.01 5.61 1.76
CA HIS A 88 3.67 6.54 2.67
C HIS A 88 4.98 5.94 3.18
N ILE A 89 6.00 5.98 2.35
CA ILE A 89 7.33 5.44 2.65
C ILE A 89 8.35 6.56 2.77
N HIS A 90 9.09 6.56 3.87
CA HIS A 90 10.30 7.36 4.03
C HIS A 90 11.50 6.50 3.60
N PHE A 91 12.07 6.80 2.45
CA PHE A 91 13.24 6.06 1.94
C PHE A 91 14.52 6.51 2.67
N ILE A 92 14.70 6.02 3.90
CA ILE A 92 15.84 6.32 4.77
C ILE A 92 16.89 5.21 4.69
N SER A 93 16.46 3.96 4.78
CA SER A 93 17.34 2.80 4.79
C SER A 93 16.73 1.65 3.97
N PRO A 94 17.52 0.92 3.17
CA PRO A 94 17.02 -0.14 2.29
C PRO A 94 16.48 -1.36 3.04
N GLN A 95 16.84 -1.58 4.30
CA GLN A 95 16.36 -2.73 5.09
C GLN A 95 14.85 -2.83 5.15
N GLN A 96 14.12 -1.71 5.10
CA GLN A 96 12.66 -1.73 5.07
C GLN A 96 12.07 -2.42 3.82
N ILE A 97 12.82 -2.51 2.72
CA ILE A 97 12.35 -3.15 1.48
C ILE A 97 12.22 -4.65 1.69
N VAL A 98 13.16 -5.25 2.41
CA VAL A 98 13.10 -6.67 2.81
C VAL A 98 11.90 -6.91 3.72
N GLU A 99 11.68 -6.04 4.71
CA GLU A 99 10.50 -6.12 5.60
C GLU A 99 9.19 -5.95 4.80
N ALA A 100 9.16 -5.05 3.82
CA ALA A 100 8.02 -4.84 2.95
C ALA A 100 7.66 -6.12 2.19
N ILE A 101 8.62 -6.68 1.46
CA ILE A 101 8.35 -7.90 0.66
C ILE A 101 7.99 -9.07 1.57
N CYS A 102 8.65 -9.25 2.71
CA CYS A 102 8.33 -10.33 3.66
C CYS A 102 6.91 -10.24 4.25
N SER A 103 6.31 -9.05 4.28
CA SER A 103 4.95 -8.81 4.79
C SER A 103 3.86 -8.83 3.72
N GLY A 104 4.22 -8.99 2.45
CA GLY A 104 3.29 -9.00 1.32
C GLY A 104 3.13 -7.66 0.61
N THR A 105 3.97 -6.67 0.93
CA THR A 105 3.99 -5.38 0.24
C THR A 105 4.86 -5.48 -1.01
N THR A 106 4.24 -5.32 -2.17
CA THR A 106 4.90 -5.45 -3.48
C THR A 106 5.09 -4.11 -4.20
N THR A 107 4.51 -3.03 -3.64
CA THR A 107 4.62 -1.68 -4.20
C THR A 107 4.82 -0.68 -3.07
N MET A 108 5.83 0.16 -3.19
CA MET A 108 6.20 1.19 -2.21
C MET A 108 6.27 2.56 -2.90
N ILE A 109 5.45 3.51 -2.42
CA ILE A 109 5.43 4.89 -2.93
C ILE A 109 5.76 5.85 -1.79
N GLY A 110 6.67 6.78 -2.04
CA GLY A 110 7.09 7.74 -1.03
C GLY A 110 8.25 8.58 -1.50
N GLY A 111 9.10 9.02 -0.58
CA GLY A 111 10.27 9.81 -0.93
C GLY A 111 11.33 9.81 0.15
N GLY A 112 12.46 10.36 -0.20
CA GLY A 112 13.65 10.46 0.62
C GLY A 112 14.91 10.23 -0.19
N THR A 113 16.05 10.55 0.41
CA THR A 113 17.38 10.37 -0.18
C THR A 113 18.32 9.71 0.85
N GLY A 114 17.81 8.73 1.57
CA GLY A 114 18.54 8.14 2.69
C GLY A 114 18.33 8.96 3.99
N PRO A 115 19.27 8.89 4.95
CA PRO A 115 19.15 9.55 6.25
C PRO A 115 19.40 11.07 6.23
N SER A 116 19.32 11.70 5.07
CA SER A 116 19.47 13.16 4.90
C SER A 116 18.44 13.93 5.72
N GLU A 117 18.89 14.90 6.52
CA GLU A 117 18.04 15.69 7.41
C GLU A 117 16.87 16.37 6.66
N GLY A 118 17.13 16.88 5.45
CA GLY A 118 16.11 17.57 4.67
C GLY A 118 14.99 16.69 4.16
N THR A 119 15.23 15.40 3.89
CA THR A 119 14.27 14.55 3.20
C THR A 119 13.76 13.36 4.01
N LYS A 120 14.47 12.95 5.06
CA LYS A 120 14.10 11.78 5.88
C LYS A 120 12.71 11.92 6.55
N ALA A 121 12.33 13.13 6.95
CA ALA A 121 11.06 13.41 7.62
C ALA A 121 9.94 13.75 6.63
N THR A 122 10.25 14.25 5.43
CA THR A 122 9.28 14.89 4.53
C THR A 122 8.77 14.02 3.40
N THR A 123 9.31 12.82 3.21
CA THR A 123 8.94 11.90 2.11
C THR A 123 9.07 12.53 0.72
N CYS A 124 10.09 13.35 0.51
CA CYS A 124 10.38 13.98 -0.77
C CYS A 124 11.70 13.49 -1.35
N THR A 125 11.76 13.27 -2.66
CA THR A 125 13.00 13.05 -3.41
C THR A 125 13.17 14.23 -4.37
N PRO A 126 13.92 15.29 -3.99
CA PRO A 126 13.91 16.56 -4.71
C PRO A 126 14.86 16.57 -5.91
N GLY A 127 14.34 16.98 -7.05
CA GLY A 127 15.09 17.30 -8.24
C GLY A 127 15.63 16.10 -9.01
N PRO A 128 16.00 16.31 -10.28
CA PRO A 128 16.40 15.24 -11.22
C PRO A 128 17.52 14.34 -10.70
N TRP A 129 18.58 14.95 -10.18
CA TRP A 129 19.76 14.20 -9.75
C TRP A 129 19.43 13.20 -8.63
N ASN A 130 18.67 13.65 -7.60
CA ASN A 130 18.30 12.75 -6.50
C ASN A 130 17.30 11.68 -6.94
N ILE A 131 16.33 12.03 -7.81
CA ILE A 131 15.38 11.07 -8.37
C ILE A 131 16.12 9.96 -9.10
N HIS A 132 17.06 10.29 -9.99
CA HIS A 132 17.81 9.30 -10.74
C HIS A 132 18.67 8.41 -9.82
N ARG A 133 19.40 9.00 -8.85
CA ARG A 133 20.23 8.21 -7.92
C ARG A 133 19.37 7.26 -7.07
N MET A 134 18.20 7.71 -6.61
CA MET A 134 17.29 6.85 -5.86
C MET A 134 16.72 5.73 -6.73
N LEU A 135 16.29 6.01 -7.96
CA LEU A 135 15.80 4.97 -8.87
C LEU A 135 16.89 3.91 -9.14
N GLU A 136 18.14 4.33 -9.41
CA GLU A 136 19.24 3.41 -9.57
C GLU A 136 19.50 2.55 -8.32
N SER A 137 19.39 3.14 -7.12
CA SER A 137 19.61 2.40 -5.87
C SER A 137 18.51 1.39 -5.56
N LEU A 138 17.33 1.52 -6.17
CA LEU A 138 16.18 0.66 -5.96
C LEU A 138 16.06 -0.47 -7.00
N ASP A 139 16.85 -0.43 -8.06
CA ASP A 139 16.74 -1.34 -9.21
C ASP A 139 17.04 -2.82 -8.86
N GLU A 140 17.79 -3.08 -7.80
CA GLU A 140 18.13 -4.44 -7.37
C GLU A 140 17.01 -5.16 -6.60
N PHE A 141 15.97 -4.45 -6.16
CA PHE A 141 14.94 -5.02 -5.29
C PHE A 141 13.70 -5.46 -6.06
N PRO A 142 13.13 -6.65 -5.77
CA PRO A 142 11.94 -7.16 -6.45
C PRO A 142 10.65 -6.53 -5.90
N VAL A 143 10.53 -5.19 -5.97
CA VAL A 143 9.40 -4.39 -5.52
C VAL A 143 9.13 -3.30 -6.55
N ASN A 144 7.90 -2.89 -6.72
CA ASN A 144 7.60 -1.69 -7.52
C ASN A 144 7.84 -0.44 -6.65
N PHE A 145 8.50 0.55 -7.21
CA PHE A 145 8.78 1.80 -6.52
C PHE A 145 8.18 3.01 -7.22
N GLY A 146 7.71 3.97 -6.42
CA GLY A 146 7.31 5.28 -6.88
C GLY A 146 7.95 6.36 -6.01
N LEU A 147 8.66 7.32 -6.62
CA LEU A 147 9.29 8.43 -5.91
C LEU A 147 8.45 9.69 -6.06
N LEU A 148 8.17 10.35 -4.93
CA LEU A 148 7.49 11.63 -4.89
C LEU A 148 8.51 12.77 -4.90
N GLY A 149 8.41 13.64 -5.89
CA GLY A 149 9.20 14.86 -5.96
C GLY A 149 8.79 15.86 -4.87
N LYS A 150 9.65 16.84 -4.57
CA LYS A 150 9.34 17.92 -3.64
C LYS A 150 8.32 18.86 -4.27
N GLY A 151 7.10 18.89 -3.72
CA GLY A 151 5.99 19.68 -4.24
C GLY A 151 5.97 21.15 -3.79
N ASN A 152 6.79 21.51 -2.80
CA ASN A 152 6.78 22.82 -2.19
C ASN A 152 7.53 23.87 -3.05
N ASP A 153 6.86 24.36 -4.07
CA ASP A 153 7.23 25.51 -4.87
C ASP A 153 5.95 26.28 -5.23
N SER A 154 6.00 27.60 -5.21
CA SER A 154 4.88 28.45 -5.61
C SER A 154 4.79 28.68 -7.13
N LEU A 155 5.76 28.13 -7.90
CA LEU A 155 5.82 28.16 -9.35
C LEU A 155 5.95 26.75 -9.94
N GLU A 156 5.39 26.56 -11.12
CA GLU A 156 5.27 25.23 -11.75
C GLU A 156 6.56 24.65 -12.39
N PRO A 157 7.52 25.45 -12.93
CA PRO A 157 8.59 24.90 -13.76
C PRO A 157 9.44 23.81 -13.09
N SER A 158 9.82 24.00 -11.83
CA SER A 158 10.62 23.03 -11.06
C SER A 158 9.83 21.76 -10.73
N LEU A 159 8.52 21.89 -10.58
CA LEU A 159 7.63 20.76 -10.30
C LEU A 159 7.47 19.88 -11.55
N VAL A 160 7.26 20.52 -12.71
CA VAL A 160 7.16 19.83 -14.00
C VAL A 160 8.48 19.12 -14.35
N GLU A 161 9.63 19.75 -14.07
CA GLU A 161 10.94 19.14 -14.28
C GLU A 161 11.06 17.83 -13.51
N GLN A 162 10.70 17.79 -12.23
CA GLN A 162 10.77 16.58 -11.41
C GLN A 162 9.89 15.44 -11.96
N ILE A 163 8.70 15.77 -12.47
CA ILE A 163 7.82 14.77 -13.07
C ILE A 163 8.42 14.21 -14.37
N ASN A 164 8.95 15.07 -15.23
CA ASN A 164 9.59 14.65 -16.48
C ASN A 164 10.83 13.78 -16.24
N GLU A 165 11.47 13.90 -15.08
CA GLU A 165 12.66 13.17 -14.70
C GLU A 165 12.39 11.93 -13.82
N GLY A 166 11.11 11.52 -13.73
CA GLY A 166 10.73 10.22 -13.18
C GLY A 166 10.04 10.23 -11.82
N ALA A 167 9.72 11.39 -11.25
CA ALA A 167 8.84 11.42 -10.09
C ALA A 167 7.42 11.00 -10.50
N CYS A 168 6.83 10.05 -9.77
CA CYS A 168 5.46 9.57 -10.02
C CYS A 168 4.37 10.44 -9.40
N GLY A 169 4.75 11.49 -8.69
CA GLY A 169 3.87 12.42 -8.00
C GLY A 169 4.66 13.47 -7.25
N LEU A 170 3.95 14.34 -6.54
CA LEU A 170 4.55 15.41 -5.74
C LEU A 170 4.14 15.26 -4.27
N LYS A 171 5.03 15.63 -3.36
CA LYS A 171 4.76 15.67 -1.91
C LYS A 171 4.87 17.07 -1.36
N LEU A 172 3.83 17.51 -0.68
CA LEU A 172 3.78 18.75 0.10
C LEU A 172 4.01 18.45 1.58
N HIS A 173 4.85 19.24 2.23
CA HIS A 173 5.13 19.17 3.65
C HIS A 173 5.37 20.57 4.22
N GLU A 174 4.85 20.85 5.42
CA GLU A 174 4.95 22.17 6.07
C GLU A 174 6.39 22.60 6.33
N ASP A 175 7.31 21.68 6.60
CA ASP A 175 8.74 21.98 6.76
C ASP A 175 9.34 22.72 5.56
N TRP A 176 8.73 22.59 4.39
CA TRP A 176 9.13 23.26 3.16
C TRP A 176 8.27 24.50 2.83
N GLY A 177 7.30 24.83 3.69
CA GLY A 177 6.41 25.95 3.47
C GLY A 177 5.17 25.63 2.64
N SER A 178 4.19 24.93 3.21
CA SER A 178 2.91 24.62 2.56
C SER A 178 1.95 25.81 2.64
N THR A 179 2.15 26.80 1.78
CA THR A 179 1.26 27.97 1.61
C THR A 179 0.14 27.67 0.63
N PRO A 180 -0.96 28.46 0.59
CA PRO A 180 -1.99 28.32 -0.45
C PRO A 180 -1.44 28.37 -1.88
N ALA A 181 -0.44 29.22 -2.14
CA ALA A 181 0.21 29.33 -3.45
C ALA A 181 0.97 28.06 -3.81
N THR A 182 1.65 27.44 -2.85
CA THR A 182 2.39 26.20 -3.03
C THR A 182 1.46 25.02 -3.31
N ILE A 183 0.37 24.91 -2.54
CA ILE A 183 -0.66 23.89 -2.76
C ILE A 183 -1.29 24.07 -4.16
N ASP A 184 -1.61 25.29 -4.54
CA ASP A 184 -2.21 25.61 -5.83
C ASP A 184 -1.27 25.26 -7.00
N ALA A 185 0.02 25.60 -6.91
CA ALA A 185 1.01 25.29 -7.95
C ALA A 185 1.17 23.78 -8.14
N ALA A 186 1.32 23.03 -7.04
CA ALA A 186 1.44 21.57 -7.11
C ALA A 186 0.19 20.90 -7.74
N LEU A 187 -1.00 21.34 -7.34
CA LEU A 187 -2.26 20.81 -7.89
C LEU A 187 -2.49 21.21 -9.35
N LYS A 188 -2.05 22.40 -9.79
CA LYS A 188 -2.06 22.78 -11.20
C LYS A 188 -1.15 21.90 -12.05
N VAL A 189 0.01 21.54 -11.54
CA VAL A 189 0.90 20.59 -12.22
C VAL A 189 0.26 19.20 -12.28
N ALA A 190 -0.34 18.76 -11.19
CA ALA A 190 -1.06 17.49 -11.16
C ALA A 190 -2.18 17.40 -12.21
N ASP A 191 -3.00 18.47 -12.33
CA ASP A 191 -4.06 18.55 -13.33
C ASP A 191 -3.54 18.50 -14.78
N LYS A 192 -2.31 18.98 -15.02
CA LYS A 192 -1.69 19.01 -16.36
C LYS A 192 -0.97 17.72 -16.72
N THR A 193 -0.45 17.00 -15.73
CA THR A 193 0.45 15.85 -15.94
C THR A 193 -0.17 14.53 -15.52
N ASP A 194 -1.40 14.55 -15.00
CA ASP A 194 -2.16 13.39 -14.53
C ASP A 194 -1.40 12.58 -13.46
N ILE A 195 -0.80 13.28 -12.49
CA ILE A 195 -0.11 12.66 -11.35
C ILE A 195 -0.81 13.01 -10.03
N GLN A 196 -0.47 12.29 -8.96
CA GLN A 196 -1.02 12.57 -7.63
C GLN A 196 -0.15 13.53 -6.83
N VAL A 197 -0.80 14.42 -6.08
CA VAL A 197 -0.17 15.20 -5.00
C VAL A 197 -0.53 14.55 -3.68
N ALA A 198 0.48 14.26 -2.85
CA ALA A 198 0.30 13.86 -1.47
C ALA A 198 0.65 15.03 -0.53
N ILE A 199 -0.13 15.22 0.52
CA ILE A 199 0.12 16.27 1.50
C ILE A 199 0.25 15.68 2.91
N HIS A 200 1.28 16.14 3.64
CA HIS A 200 1.34 15.96 5.09
C HIS A 200 0.20 16.78 5.67
N THR A 201 -0.81 16.10 6.23
CA THR A 201 -2.09 16.72 6.56
C THR A 201 -2.03 17.39 7.91
N ASP A 202 -1.35 18.52 7.92
CA ASP A 202 -1.31 19.44 9.03
C ASP A 202 -2.02 20.74 8.64
N THR A 203 -1.82 21.78 9.41
CA THR A 203 -2.22 23.11 9.03
C THR A 203 -1.19 23.76 8.12
N LEU A 204 -1.59 24.81 7.43
CA LEU A 204 -0.70 25.64 6.64
C LEU A 204 0.43 26.19 7.53
N ASN A 205 1.66 25.69 7.34
CA ASN A 205 2.83 26.06 8.14
C ASN A 205 2.60 26.00 9.65
N GLU A 206 1.79 25.04 10.13
CA GLU A 206 1.41 24.89 11.54
C GLU A 206 0.68 26.12 12.15
N CYS A 207 0.17 27.01 11.33
CA CYS A 207 -0.43 28.29 11.77
C CYS A 207 -1.89 28.46 11.32
N GLY A 208 -2.37 27.65 10.39
CA GLY A 208 -3.72 27.75 9.86
C GLY A 208 -4.71 26.80 10.54
N TYR A 209 -5.89 26.73 9.95
CA TYR A 209 -6.95 25.81 10.32
C TYR A 209 -7.23 24.86 9.16
N VAL A 210 -7.88 23.74 9.45
CA VAL A 210 -8.22 22.75 8.40
C VAL A 210 -9.06 23.38 7.27
N ASP A 211 -9.92 24.33 7.59
CA ASP A 211 -10.74 25.05 6.61
C ASP A 211 -9.89 25.86 5.62
N ASP A 212 -8.74 26.37 6.04
CA ASP A 212 -7.79 27.09 5.16
C ASP A 212 -7.12 26.12 4.19
N THR A 213 -6.77 24.92 4.66
CA THR A 213 -6.22 23.85 3.82
C THR A 213 -7.26 23.38 2.80
N ILE A 214 -8.50 23.11 3.22
CA ILE A 214 -9.60 22.73 2.33
C ILE A 214 -9.84 23.81 1.26
N LYS A 215 -9.82 25.07 1.65
CA LYS A 215 -9.97 26.20 0.73
C LYS A 215 -8.82 26.27 -0.28
N ALA A 216 -7.58 26.02 0.15
CA ALA A 216 -6.42 26.01 -0.74
C ALA A 216 -6.47 24.86 -1.75
N ILE A 217 -6.95 23.68 -1.34
CA ILE A 217 -7.19 22.53 -2.22
C ILE A 217 -8.26 22.85 -3.28
N SER A 218 -9.27 23.63 -2.91
CA SER A 218 -10.29 24.15 -3.83
C SER A 218 -11.02 23.07 -4.63
N GLY A 219 -11.40 21.96 -3.96
CA GLY A 219 -12.17 20.86 -4.56
C GLY A 219 -11.39 19.98 -5.54
N ARG A 220 -10.09 20.16 -5.67
CA ARG A 220 -9.21 19.29 -6.49
C ARG A 220 -8.85 18.00 -5.75
N THR A 221 -8.48 16.98 -6.49
CA THR A 221 -8.08 15.68 -5.93
C THR A 221 -6.71 15.78 -5.27
N ILE A 222 -6.60 15.28 -4.04
CA ILE A 222 -5.36 15.23 -3.28
C ILE A 222 -5.35 14.03 -2.33
N HIS A 223 -4.18 13.39 -2.15
CA HIS A 223 -3.97 12.33 -1.17
C HIS A 223 -3.52 12.94 0.17
N THR A 224 -4.30 12.76 1.21
CA THR A 224 -3.98 13.24 2.55
C THR A 224 -3.37 12.13 3.41
N TYR A 225 -2.15 12.36 3.91
CA TYR A 225 -1.46 11.46 4.82
C TYR A 225 -1.98 11.62 6.25
N HIS A 226 -1.86 10.54 7.07
CA HIS A 226 -2.27 10.54 8.49
C HIS A 226 -3.47 11.45 8.80
N THR A 227 -4.52 11.27 8.02
CA THR A 227 -5.76 12.07 8.10
C THR A 227 -6.43 11.98 9.47
N GLU A 228 -6.09 10.97 10.26
CA GLU A 228 -6.51 10.80 11.65
C GLU A 228 -5.81 11.74 12.63
N GLY A 229 -4.82 12.50 12.19
CA GLY A 229 -4.08 13.46 13.01
C GLY A 229 -2.87 12.88 13.75
N ALA A 230 -2.54 11.60 13.58
CA ALA A 230 -1.44 10.94 14.28
C ALA A 230 -0.04 11.35 13.80
N GLY A 231 0.06 12.04 12.67
CA GLY A 231 1.33 12.48 12.08
C GLY A 231 1.91 13.74 12.70
N GLY A 232 1.23 14.35 13.67
CA GLY A 232 1.71 15.52 14.35
C GLY A 232 1.14 16.84 13.85
N GLY A 233 0.02 16.81 13.16
CA GLY A 233 -0.67 18.01 12.68
C GLY A 233 -1.27 18.86 13.81
N HIS A 234 -1.42 20.12 13.54
CA HIS A 234 -1.88 21.11 14.51
C HIS A 234 -3.40 21.22 14.60
N ALA A 235 -4.09 20.76 13.57
CA ALA A 235 -5.53 20.88 13.47
C ALA A 235 -6.21 19.82 14.31
N LEU A 236 -6.91 20.25 15.36
CA LEU A 236 -7.78 19.43 16.20
C LEU A 236 -8.80 18.63 15.43
N ASP A 237 -9.25 19.21 14.35
CA ASP A 237 -10.38 18.78 13.57
C ASP A 237 -10.00 18.34 12.15
N ILE A 238 -8.73 17.96 11.97
CA ILE A 238 -8.21 17.49 10.67
C ILE A 238 -9.06 16.36 10.06
N LEU A 239 -9.72 15.55 10.88
CA LEU A 239 -10.63 14.50 10.42
C LEU A 239 -11.76 15.01 9.51
N LYS A 240 -12.14 16.29 9.60
CA LYS A 240 -13.14 16.90 8.72
C LYS A 240 -12.79 16.74 7.25
N ILE A 241 -11.51 16.78 6.92
CA ILE A 241 -11.04 16.68 5.54
C ILE A 241 -11.43 15.34 4.88
N ALA A 242 -11.60 14.27 5.66
CA ALA A 242 -12.08 12.98 5.17
C ALA A 242 -13.55 13.02 4.68
N GLY A 243 -14.29 14.09 4.99
CA GLY A 243 -15.65 14.33 4.49
C GLY A 243 -15.72 15.04 3.14
N GLU A 244 -14.61 15.57 2.64
CA GLU A 244 -14.54 16.27 1.37
C GLU A 244 -14.51 15.29 0.19
N LEU A 245 -15.29 15.58 -0.87
CA LEU A 245 -15.54 14.64 -1.97
C LEU A 245 -14.29 14.21 -2.76
N ASN A 246 -13.33 15.11 -2.91
CA ASN A 246 -12.13 14.87 -3.74
C ASN A 246 -10.89 14.56 -2.92
N ILE A 247 -11.04 14.36 -1.63
CA ILE A 247 -9.95 13.98 -0.75
C ILE A 247 -9.81 12.46 -0.75
N LEU A 248 -8.58 11.98 -0.86
CA LEU A 248 -8.21 10.57 -0.81
C LEU A 248 -7.43 10.31 0.49
N PRO A 249 -8.14 10.03 1.61
CA PRO A 249 -7.52 9.98 2.92
C PRO A 249 -6.82 8.65 3.17
N SER A 250 -5.61 8.73 3.71
CA SER A 250 -4.89 7.57 4.27
C SER A 250 -4.64 7.74 5.76
N SER A 251 -4.51 6.62 6.43
CA SER A 251 -4.15 6.51 7.84
C SER A 251 -2.73 5.97 7.95
N THR A 252 -1.95 6.55 8.86
CA THR A 252 -0.56 6.14 9.15
C THR A 252 -0.32 5.90 10.63
N ASN A 253 -1.37 5.81 11.43
CA ASN A 253 -1.26 5.54 12.86
C ASN A 253 -0.58 4.17 13.12
N PRO A 254 0.65 4.14 13.65
CA PRO A 254 1.39 2.90 13.87
C PRO A 254 0.87 2.08 15.05
N THR A 255 0.07 2.67 15.93
CA THR A 255 -0.44 2.03 17.15
C THR A 255 -1.89 1.55 17.04
N ARG A 256 -2.47 1.58 15.82
CA ARG A 256 -3.82 1.04 15.59
C ARG A 256 -3.86 -0.50 15.70
N PRO A 257 -5.01 -1.11 16.02
CA PRO A 257 -6.26 -0.45 16.40
C PRO A 257 -6.15 0.24 17.76
N PHE A 258 -7.01 1.21 18.02
CA PHE A 258 -7.05 1.91 19.30
C PHE A 258 -7.31 0.94 20.47
N THR A 259 -6.43 0.95 21.44
CA THR A 259 -6.48 0.15 22.69
C THR A 259 -6.21 1.05 23.90
N VAL A 260 -6.19 0.48 25.10
CA VAL A 260 -5.93 1.23 26.34
C VAL A 260 -4.55 1.91 26.38
N ASN A 261 -3.56 1.37 25.70
CA ASN A 261 -2.19 1.89 25.70
C ASN A 261 -1.88 2.77 24.49
N THR A 262 -2.77 2.84 23.49
CA THR A 262 -2.49 3.51 22.20
C THR A 262 -2.05 4.95 22.36
N LEU A 263 -2.70 5.70 23.27
CA LEU A 263 -2.42 7.11 23.46
C LEU A 263 -1.00 7.31 24.01
N GLU A 264 -0.63 6.59 25.06
CA GLU A 264 0.69 6.67 25.70
C GLU A 264 1.79 6.24 24.74
N GLU A 265 1.62 5.08 24.07
CA GLU A 265 2.58 4.60 23.08
C GLU A 265 2.79 5.60 21.94
N HIS A 266 1.72 6.24 21.49
CA HIS A 266 1.80 7.21 20.40
C HIS A 266 2.46 8.52 20.84
N LEU A 267 2.19 8.99 22.06
CA LEU A 267 2.89 10.14 22.63
C LEU A 267 4.39 9.87 22.75
N ASP A 268 4.78 8.71 23.25
CA ASP A 268 6.20 8.31 23.33
C ASP A 268 6.85 8.28 21.94
N MET A 269 6.17 7.74 20.94
CA MET A 269 6.66 7.73 19.57
C MET A 269 6.81 9.15 19.01
N MET A 270 5.84 10.03 19.26
CA MET A 270 5.89 11.44 18.86
C MET A 270 7.11 12.14 19.51
N MET A 271 7.31 11.96 20.81
CA MET A 271 8.45 12.53 21.53
C MET A 271 9.78 12.11 20.92
N VAL A 272 9.92 10.81 20.60
CA VAL A 272 11.16 10.28 20.00
C VAL A 272 11.37 10.81 18.58
N CYS A 273 10.34 10.77 17.73
CA CYS A 273 10.46 11.15 16.33
C CYS A 273 10.73 12.64 16.13
N HIS A 274 10.22 13.48 17.03
CA HIS A 274 10.41 14.94 16.97
C HIS A 274 11.56 15.43 17.87
N HIS A 275 12.36 14.52 18.43
CA HIS A 275 13.49 14.84 19.32
C HIS A 275 13.09 15.68 20.54
N LEU A 276 11.88 15.48 21.04
CA LEU A 276 11.33 16.17 22.20
C LEU A 276 11.87 15.57 23.49
N ASN A 277 11.94 16.38 24.55
CA ASN A 277 12.44 15.95 25.86
C ASN A 277 11.29 15.81 26.85
N PRO A 278 11.01 14.61 27.39
CA PRO A 278 9.92 14.40 28.34
C PRO A 278 10.11 15.13 29.68
N SER A 279 11.30 15.67 29.93
CA SER A 279 11.58 16.49 31.15
C SER A 279 11.28 17.99 30.93
N ILE A 280 10.89 18.39 29.72
CA ILE A 280 10.54 19.77 29.38
C ILE A 280 9.02 19.83 29.19
N SER A 281 8.34 20.62 30.03
CA SER A 281 6.87 20.71 30.02
C SER A 281 6.29 21.21 28.71
N GLU A 282 7.00 22.11 28.03
CA GLU A 282 6.61 22.67 26.73
C GLU A 282 6.65 21.61 25.62
N ASP A 283 7.65 20.74 25.64
CA ASP A 283 7.77 19.63 24.68
C ASP A 283 6.64 18.60 24.89
N VAL A 284 6.33 18.28 26.15
CA VAL A 284 5.21 17.41 26.51
C VAL A 284 3.88 18.02 26.04
N ALA A 285 3.65 19.30 26.34
CA ALA A 285 2.44 20.00 25.92
C ALA A 285 2.30 20.08 24.39
N PHE A 286 3.41 20.21 23.68
CA PHE A 286 3.44 20.16 22.23
C PHE A 286 2.97 18.78 21.72
N ALA A 287 3.54 17.69 22.22
CA ALA A 287 3.16 16.34 21.84
C ALA A 287 1.68 16.06 22.15
N GLU A 288 1.21 16.39 23.34
CA GLU A 288 -0.19 16.22 23.77
C GLU A 288 -1.18 17.06 22.95
N SER A 289 -0.76 18.20 22.43
CA SER A 289 -1.58 19.01 21.54
C SER A 289 -1.87 18.33 20.20
N ARG A 290 -1.04 17.40 19.78
CA ARG A 290 -1.09 16.71 18.49
C ARG A 290 -1.70 15.32 18.57
N ILE A 291 -1.37 14.56 19.63
CA ILE A 291 -1.88 13.20 19.81
C ILE A 291 -3.11 13.24 20.72
N ARG A 292 -4.27 12.95 20.14
CA ARG A 292 -5.58 13.07 20.81
C ARG A 292 -6.36 11.78 20.77
N ALA A 293 -6.84 11.37 21.92
CA ALA A 293 -7.63 10.14 22.06
C ALA A 293 -8.88 10.14 21.15
N GLU A 294 -9.54 11.29 21.04
CA GLU A 294 -10.80 11.43 20.29
C GLU A 294 -10.59 11.13 18.80
N THR A 295 -9.56 11.70 18.18
CA THR A 295 -9.30 11.51 16.75
C THR A 295 -8.74 10.14 16.44
N ILE A 296 -7.81 9.65 17.27
CA ILE A 296 -7.20 8.34 17.09
C ILE A 296 -8.21 7.20 17.35
N SER A 297 -9.10 7.35 18.34
CA SER A 297 -10.16 6.35 18.59
C SER A 297 -11.23 6.33 17.49
N ALA A 298 -11.52 7.47 16.89
CA ALA A 298 -12.46 7.56 15.76
C ALA A 298 -11.92 6.90 14.49
N GLU A 299 -10.62 6.79 14.33
CA GLU A 299 -9.96 6.21 13.15
C GLU A 299 -10.49 4.81 12.81
N ASP A 300 -10.59 3.91 13.79
CA ASP A 300 -11.07 2.55 13.57
C ASP A 300 -12.48 2.53 12.99
N VAL A 301 -13.37 3.40 13.49
CA VAL A 301 -14.74 3.55 13.01
C VAL A 301 -14.77 4.12 11.59
N LEU A 302 -13.95 5.14 11.32
CA LEU A 302 -13.85 5.77 10.00
C LEU A 302 -13.31 4.80 8.94
N HIS A 303 -12.40 3.91 9.33
CA HIS A 303 -11.98 2.82 8.46
C HIS A 303 -13.12 1.83 8.18
N ASP A 304 -13.85 1.42 9.20
CA ASP A 304 -14.90 0.41 9.07
C ASP A 304 -16.10 0.89 8.23
N ILE A 305 -16.47 2.17 8.37
CA ILE A 305 -17.52 2.77 7.53
C ILE A 305 -17.04 3.15 6.13
N GLY A 306 -15.73 3.22 5.88
CA GLY A 306 -15.13 3.51 4.60
C GLY A 306 -14.76 4.98 4.37
N ALA A 307 -14.85 5.84 5.39
CA ALA A 307 -14.50 7.27 5.28
C ALA A 307 -13.00 7.48 5.06
N ILE A 308 -12.13 6.71 5.74
CA ILE A 308 -10.71 6.65 5.42
C ILE A 308 -10.49 5.51 4.42
N SER A 309 -9.98 5.82 3.25
CA SER A 309 -9.94 4.90 2.11
C SER A 309 -8.70 4.03 2.00
N MET A 310 -7.60 4.38 2.68
CA MET A 310 -6.31 3.69 2.56
C MET A 310 -5.63 3.48 3.90
N TYR A 311 -4.84 2.40 3.97
CA TYR A 311 -3.81 2.18 4.99
C TYR A 311 -2.44 2.45 4.41
N SER A 312 -1.57 3.11 5.16
CA SER A 312 -0.17 3.30 4.86
C SER A 312 0.67 3.21 6.12
N SER A 313 1.98 3.12 6.01
CA SER A 313 2.82 2.86 7.18
C SER A 313 3.44 4.10 7.80
N GLY A 314 3.87 5.07 7.01
CA GLY A 314 4.83 6.09 7.46
C GLY A 314 6.19 5.47 7.81
N SER A 315 6.58 4.41 7.08
CA SER A 315 7.73 3.56 7.40
C SER A 315 9.02 4.35 7.56
N GLN A 316 9.79 3.99 8.58
CA GLN A 316 11.04 4.58 9.05
C GLN A 316 10.94 5.98 9.67
N ALA A 317 9.78 6.65 9.63
CA ALA A 317 9.52 7.75 10.55
C ALA A 317 8.86 7.19 11.83
N MET A 318 7.54 7.24 11.95
CA MET A 318 6.84 6.67 13.11
C MET A 318 6.34 5.25 12.88
N GLY A 319 6.05 4.86 11.64
CA GLY A 319 5.45 3.59 11.28
C GLY A 319 6.44 2.52 10.82
N ARG A 320 5.87 1.34 10.51
CA ARG A 320 6.62 0.16 10.06
C ARG A 320 5.86 -0.52 8.92
N VAL A 321 6.49 -0.61 7.75
CA VAL A 321 5.89 -1.24 6.56
C VAL A 321 5.52 -2.71 6.79
N GLY A 322 6.30 -3.44 7.57
CA GLY A 322 6.05 -4.84 7.90
C GLY A 322 4.78 -5.10 8.73
N GLU A 323 4.22 -4.07 9.35
CA GLU A 323 3.05 -4.21 10.24
C GLU A 323 1.74 -3.71 9.63
N VAL A 324 1.77 -2.97 8.52
CA VAL A 324 0.59 -2.28 7.98
C VAL A 324 -0.57 -3.25 7.67
N THR A 325 -0.26 -4.37 7.04
CA THR A 325 -1.26 -5.39 6.70
C THR A 325 -1.86 -6.02 7.95
N THR A 326 -1.02 -6.40 8.90
CA THR A 326 -1.48 -6.99 10.18
C THR A 326 -2.37 -6.03 10.96
N ARG A 327 -1.97 -4.78 11.07
CA ARG A 327 -2.73 -3.74 11.77
C ARG A 327 -4.10 -3.48 11.13
N ALA A 328 -4.17 -3.51 9.79
CA ALA A 328 -5.44 -3.39 9.07
C ALA A 328 -6.40 -4.54 9.45
N TRP A 329 -5.93 -5.78 9.47
CA TRP A 329 -6.77 -6.94 9.82
C TRP A 329 -7.12 -6.98 11.30
N GLN A 330 -6.26 -6.54 12.20
CA GLN A 330 -6.58 -6.36 13.63
C GLN A 330 -7.69 -5.32 13.82
N THR A 331 -7.65 -4.22 13.06
CA THR A 331 -8.71 -3.20 13.07
C THR A 331 -10.04 -3.79 12.57
N ALA A 332 -10.01 -4.56 11.47
CA ALA A 332 -11.21 -5.23 10.95
C ALA A 332 -11.82 -6.19 11.97
N ASP A 333 -11.00 -7.00 12.66
CA ASP A 333 -11.44 -7.92 13.70
C ASP A 333 -12.05 -7.18 14.91
N LYS A 334 -11.36 -6.13 15.38
CA LYS A 334 -11.88 -5.26 16.45
C LYS A 334 -13.25 -4.69 16.08
N MET A 335 -13.38 -4.12 14.89
CA MET A 335 -14.62 -3.50 14.45
C MET A 335 -15.74 -4.53 14.26
N LYS A 336 -15.42 -5.75 13.83
CA LYS A 336 -16.38 -6.85 13.82
C LYS A 336 -16.90 -7.17 15.23
N LYS A 337 -16.00 -7.25 16.21
CA LYS A 337 -16.36 -7.52 17.61
C LYS A 337 -17.18 -6.40 18.24
N MET A 338 -16.85 -5.15 17.94
CA MET A 338 -17.53 -3.98 18.51
C MET A 338 -18.86 -3.65 17.83
N SER A 339 -18.91 -3.65 16.51
CA SER A 339 -20.04 -3.15 15.71
C SER A 339 -20.86 -4.26 15.05
N GLY A 340 -20.41 -5.51 15.18
CA GLY A 340 -21.06 -6.63 14.54
C GLY A 340 -20.90 -6.62 13.02
N ARG A 341 -21.92 -7.11 12.31
CA ARG A 341 -21.96 -7.19 10.85
C ARG A 341 -22.20 -5.81 10.23
N LEU A 342 -21.59 -5.53 9.10
CA LEU A 342 -21.90 -4.33 8.33
C LEU A 342 -23.37 -4.37 7.84
N LYS A 343 -24.08 -3.23 7.90
CA LYS A 343 -25.49 -3.15 7.50
C LYS A 343 -25.76 -3.58 6.05
N GLN A 344 -24.77 -3.39 5.17
CA GLN A 344 -24.84 -3.75 3.76
C GLN A 344 -24.50 -5.22 3.48
N GLU A 345 -24.01 -5.96 4.47
CA GLU A 345 -23.63 -7.38 4.31
C GLU A 345 -24.87 -8.24 4.08
N LYS A 346 -24.77 -9.12 3.08
CA LYS A 346 -25.82 -10.07 2.74
C LYS A 346 -25.45 -11.47 3.23
N GLY A 347 -26.36 -12.15 3.90
CA GLY A 347 -26.14 -13.50 4.44
C GLY A 347 -25.30 -13.52 5.73
N ASP A 348 -24.71 -14.68 6.05
CA ASP A 348 -24.01 -14.95 7.33
C ASP A 348 -22.48 -14.89 7.22
N ASN A 349 -21.96 -14.01 6.37
CA ASN A 349 -20.54 -13.83 6.14
C ASN A 349 -20.11 -12.38 6.41
N ASP A 350 -18.82 -12.09 6.30
CA ASP A 350 -18.21 -10.76 6.39
C ASP A 350 -17.47 -10.37 5.12
N ASN A 351 -17.86 -10.93 3.98
CA ASN A 351 -17.16 -10.73 2.71
C ASN A 351 -17.08 -9.27 2.29
N LEU A 352 -18.07 -8.44 2.62
CA LEU A 352 -18.03 -7.02 2.32
C LEU A 352 -16.96 -6.31 3.15
N ARG A 353 -16.85 -6.60 4.46
CA ARG A 353 -15.79 -6.05 5.30
C ARG A 353 -14.42 -6.51 4.82
N VAL A 354 -14.26 -7.80 4.51
CA VAL A 354 -13.02 -8.36 3.95
C VAL A 354 -12.60 -7.59 2.68
N LYS A 355 -13.51 -7.44 1.72
CA LYS A 355 -13.23 -6.70 0.48
C LYS A 355 -12.89 -5.23 0.74
N ARG A 356 -13.58 -4.58 1.68
CA ARG A 356 -13.32 -3.19 2.06
C ARG A 356 -11.91 -3.00 2.61
N TYR A 357 -11.49 -3.84 3.55
CA TYR A 357 -10.16 -3.74 4.13
C TYR A 357 -9.06 -4.15 3.14
N LEU A 358 -9.32 -5.15 2.32
CA LEU A 358 -8.40 -5.53 1.26
C LEU A 358 -8.25 -4.40 0.22
N ALA A 359 -9.35 -3.73 -0.15
CA ALA A 359 -9.29 -2.60 -1.08
C ALA A 359 -8.40 -1.47 -0.57
N LYS A 360 -8.41 -1.20 0.74
CA LYS A 360 -7.57 -0.15 1.38
C LYS A 360 -6.07 -0.44 1.29
N LEU A 361 -5.71 -1.71 1.15
CA LEU A 361 -4.33 -2.18 1.06
C LEU A 361 -3.88 -2.37 -0.40
N THR A 362 -4.80 -2.42 -1.36
CA THR A 362 -4.51 -2.86 -2.72
C THR A 362 -5.05 -1.88 -3.77
N ILE A 363 -6.33 -1.99 -4.16
CA ILE A 363 -6.86 -1.23 -5.30
C ILE A 363 -7.03 0.27 -5.00
N ASN A 364 -7.41 0.66 -3.78
CA ASN A 364 -7.60 2.06 -3.47
C ASN A 364 -6.30 2.87 -3.58
N PRO A 365 -5.15 2.46 -2.98
CA PRO A 365 -3.90 3.14 -3.20
C PRO A 365 -3.44 3.10 -4.67
N ALA A 366 -3.74 2.03 -5.42
CA ALA A 366 -3.44 1.97 -6.84
C ALA A 366 -4.23 3.01 -7.65
N ILE A 367 -5.53 3.18 -7.37
CA ILE A 367 -6.36 4.21 -7.98
C ILE A 367 -5.86 5.60 -7.57
N THR A 368 -5.55 5.79 -6.30
CA THR A 368 -5.07 7.08 -5.77
C THR A 368 -3.84 7.57 -6.50
N HIS A 369 -2.91 6.69 -6.85
CA HIS A 369 -1.67 7.05 -7.54
C HIS A 369 -1.68 6.77 -9.05
N GLY A 370 -2.85 6.52 -9.66
CA GLY A 370 -3.00 6.36 -11.11
C GLY A 370 -2.34 5.10 -11.69
N ILE A 371 -2.07 4.09 -10.86
CA ILE A 371 -1.40 2.84 -11.27
C ILE A 371 -2.33 1.62 -11.28
N SER A 372 -3.63 1.85 -11.17
CA SER A 372 -4.61 0.77 -11.06
C SER A 372 -4.72 -0.11 -12.30
N ASP A 373 -4.27 0.35 -13.45
CA ASP A 373 -4.22 -0.47 -14.68
C ASP A 373 -3.13 -1.55 -14.63
N TYR A 374 -2.14 -1.38 -13.76
CA TYR A 374 -0.98 -2.27 -13.66
C TYR A 374 -0.99 -3.16 -12.42
N VAL A 375 -1.44 -2.64 -11.27
CA VAL A 375 -1.37 -3.32 -9.95
C VAL A 375 -2.65 -3.11 -9.14
N GLY A 376 -2.70 -3.65 -7.93
CA GLY A 376 -3.77 -3.43 -6.95
C GLY A 376 -4.97 -4.37 -7.06
N SER A 377 -5.02 -5.23 -8.06
CA SER A 377 -6.01 -6.32 -8.14
C SER A 377 -5.48 -7.47 -9.00
N LEU A 378 -6.12 -8.63 -8.90
CA LEU A 378 -5.74 -9.83 -9.68
C LEU A 378 -6.49 -9.93 -11.02
N GLN A 379 -6.90 -8.80 -11.58
CA GLN A 379 -7.57 -8.77 -12.88
C GLN A 379 -6.60 -9.10 -14.01
N LYS A 380 -7.14 -9.72 -15.07
CA LYS A 380 -6.40 -10.02 -16.30
C LYS A 380 -5.69 -8.79 -16.87
N GLY A 381 -4.45 -8.96 -17.30
CA GLY A 381 -3.60 -7.92 -17.89
C GLY A 381 -2.72 -7.16 -16.87
N LYS A 382 -2.97 -7.31 -15.57
CA LYS A 382 -2.15 -6.68 -14.54
C LYS A 382 -0.90 -7.49 -14.22
N ILE A 383 0.09 -6.82 -13.65
CA ILE A 383 1.32 -7.45 -13.17
C ILE A 383 0.96 -8.53 -12.14
N ALA A 384 1.57 -9.69 -12.28
CA ALA A 384 1.34 -10.83 -11.39
C ALA A 384 2.07 -10.65 -10.04
N ASP A 385 1.62 -9.66 -9.26
CA ASP A 385 2.05 -9.40 -7.90
C ASP A 385 1.04 -10.05 -6.95
N ILE A 386 1.36 -11.25 -6.49
CA ILE A 386 0.42 -12.13 -5.78
C ILE A 386 1.00 -12.55 -4.44
N VAL A 387 0.20 -12.42 -3.39
CA VAL A 387 0.54 -12.95 -2.06
C VAL A 387 -0.29 -14.18 -1.78
N ILE A 388 0.38 -15.28 -1.47
CA ILE A 388 -0.24 -16.56 -1.09
C ILE A 388 -0.15 -16.72 0.42
N TRP A 389 -1.31 -16.90 1.05
CA TRP A 389 -1.47 -17.02 2.50
C TRP A 389 -1.92 -18.41 2.89
N THR A 390 -1.36 -18.93 3.97
CA THR A 390 -2.02 -19.99 4.74
C THR A 390 -3.13 -19.35 5.56
N PRO A 391 -4.38 -19.85 5.56
CA PRO A 391 -5.52 -19.16 6.22
C PRO A 391 -5.28 -18.81 7.69
N GLN A 392 -4.58 -19.65 8.44
CA GLN A 392 -4.26 -19.42 9.85
C GLN A 392 -3.34 -18.22 10.09
N PHE A 393 -2.58 -17.82 9.08
CA PHE A 393 -1.63 -16.70 9.12
C PHE A 393 -1.99 -15.58 8.16
N PHE A 394 -3.25 -15.56 7.70
CA PHE A 394 -3.75 -14.53 6.79
C PHE A 394 -3.54 -13.12 7.35
N GLY A 395 -2.91 -12.27 6.54
CA GLY A 395 -2.60 -10.89 6.91
C GLY A 395 -1.43 -10.72 7.89
N ILE A 396 -0.82 -11.82 8.36
CA ILE A 396 0.30 -11.77 9.31
C ILE A 396 1.59 -12.22 8.66
N LYS A 397 1.58 -13.41 8.06
CA LYS A 397 2.78 -14.04 7.48
C LYS A 397 2.46 -14.70 6.15
N PRO A 398 2.91 -14.14 5.03
CA PRO A 398 2.75 -14.78 3.72
C PRO A 398 3.46 -16.14 3.68
N LYS A 399 2.87 -17.08 2.95
CA LYS A 399 3.51 -18.37 2.62
C LYS A 399 4.50 -18.19 1.48
N LEU A 400 4.08 -17.44 0.46
CA LEU A 400 4.83 -17.20 -0.77
C LEU A 400 4.42 -15.85 -1.36
N ILE A 401 5.34 -15.16 -1.98
CA ILE A 401 5.05 -13.92 -2.71
C ILE A 401 5.61 -14.04 -4.12
N ILE A 402 4.75 -13.78 -5.09
CA ILE A 402 5.07 -13.73 -6.50
C ILE A 402 5.11 -12.26 -6.90
N LYS A 403 6.19 -11.86 -7.54
CA LYS A 403 6.40 -10.51 -8.05
C LYS A 403 6.67 -10.56 -9.54
N GLY A 404 5.79 -9.93 -10.34
CA GLY A 404 5.94 -9.99 -11.79
C GLY A 404 5.96 -11.43 -12.34
N GLY A 405 5.23 -12.36 -11.72
CA GLY A 405 5.17 -13.75 -12.14
C GLY A 405 6.32 -14.64 -11.66
N PHE A 406 7.22 -14.13 -10.84
CA PHE A 406 8.35 -14.90 -10.28
C PHE A 406 8.32 -14.89 -8.74
N ILE A 407 8.87 -15.93 -8.11
CA ILE A 407 8.92 -16.03 -6.64
C ILE A 407 9.94 -15.03 -6.11
N ALA A 408 9.47 -14.04 -5.33
CA ALA A 408 10.29 -13.04 -4.67
C ALA A 408 10.51 -13.31 -3.18
N TYR A 409 9.64 -14.13 -2.57
CA TYR A 409 9.73 -14.49 -1.15
C TYR A 409 9.11 -15.85 -0.92
N SER A 410 9.69 -16.62 0.00
CA SER A 410 9.14 -17.86 0.52
C SER A 410 9.44 -18.00 2.01
N GLN A 411 8.56 -18.68 2.75
CA GLN A 411 8.84 -19.04 4.14
C GLN A 411 10.04 -19.99 4.27
N MET A 412 10.41 -20.66 3.19
CA MET A 412 11.55 -21.57 3.11
C MET A 412 12.22 -21.33 1.77
N GLY A 413 13.47 -20.85 1.79
CA GLY A 413 14.26 -20.61 0.60
C GLY A 413 14.62 -21.89 -0.16
N ASP A 414 14.93 -22.98 0.57
CA ASP A 414 15.13 -24.33 0.04
C ASP A 414 14.12 -25.29 0.67
N PRO A 415 13.24 -25.96 -0.11
CA PRO A 415 12.28 -26.93 0.41
C PRO A 415 12.93 -28.12 1.14
N ASN A 416 14.19 -28.40 0.86
CA ASN A 416 14.94 -29.47 1.53
C ASN A 416 15.76 -28.95 2.74
N ALA A 417 15.74 -27.65 3.01
CA ALA A 417 16.42 -27.10 4.17
C ALA A 417 15.81 -27.61 5.47
N SER A 418 16.67 -27.97 6.43
CA SER A 418 16.22 -28.45 7.74
C SER A 418 15.67 -27.34 8.64
N ILE A 419 15.93 -26.08 8.30
CA ILE A 419 15.47 -24.89 9.04
C ILE A 419 14.62 -24.05 8.11
N PRO A 420 13.28 -24.00 8.33
CA PRO A 420 12.42 -23.11 7.58
C PRO A 420 12.61 -21.66 8.06
N THR A 421 13.30 -20.86 7.29
CA THR A 421 13.45 -19.42 7.52
C THR A 421 12.77 -18.64 6.42
N PRO A 422 12.10 -17.51 6.74
CA PRO A 422 11.62 -16.58 5.73
C PRO A 422 12.82 -15.90 5.05
N GLU A 423 12.90 -16.02 3.72
CA GLU A 423 13.97 -15.40 2.95
C GLU A 423 13.39 -14.78 1.68
N PRO A 424 13.80 -13.56 1.32
CA PRO A 424 13.57 -13.02 -0.01
C PRO A 424 14.35 -13.84 -1.04
N VAL A 425 13.76 -14.07 -2.20
CA VAL A 425 14.42 -14.74 -3.34
C VAL A 425 14.61 -13.67 -4.42
N TYR A 426 15.86 -13.42 -4.77
CA TYR A 426 16.26 -12.40 -5.75
C TYR A 426 16.65 -13.03 -7.09
#